data_c112aaa514d04772e3f2e907d9afc8b0
#
_entry.id   c112aaa514d04772e3f2e907d9afc8b0
#
_cell.length_a   1.000
_cell.length_b   1.000
_cell.length_c   1.000
_cell.angle_alpha   90.00
_cell.angle_beta   90.00
_cell.angle_gamma   90.00
#
_symmetry.space_group_name_H-M   'P 1'
#
loop_
_entity.id
_entity.type
_entity.pdbx_description
1 polymer ?
#
loop_
_entity_poly.entity_id
_entity_poly.type
_entity_poly.pdbx_seq_one_letter_code
_entity_poly.pdbx_strand_id
1 'polypeptide(L)'
;MILLVLTLSLGACREKPTLTPQQMEGKHLYQVRCAHCHEENDLALKKVPPDLHGVFKSPKLPSGAQATDAEVKRVVLAGKGMMPAFTGRFDDAQMSALLAYLHTGLR
;
A
#
# COMPACT_ATOMS: atom_id res chain seq x y z
N MET A 1 -18.62 -10.58 55.66
CA MET A 1 -17.33 -10.07 55.16
C MET A 1 -17.33 -10.36 53.68
N ILE A 2 -17.71 -9.39 52.86
CA ILE A 2 -17.85 -9.55 51.39
C ILE A 2 -16.56 -9.03 50.74
N LEU A 3 -15.80 -9.93 50.14
CA LEU A 3 -14.57 -9.60 49.40
C LEU A 3 -14.97 -9.06 48.01
N LEU A 4 -14.80 -7.76 47.83
CA LEU A 4 -15.01 -7.12 46.52
C LEU A 4 -13.75 -7.32 45.68
N VAL A 5 -13.83 -8.22 44.70
CA VAL A 5 -12.75 -8.44 43.72
C VAL A 5 -12.88 -7.37 42.62
N LEU A 6 -11.99 -6.40 42.70
CA LEU A 6 -11.86 -5.35 41.70
C LEU A 6 -11.09 -5.90 40.49
N THR A 7 -11.78 -6.29 39.43
CA THR A 7 -11.13 -6.69 38.17
C THR A 7 -10.67 -5.44 37.42
N LEU A 8 -9.36 -5.18 37.42
CA LEU A 8 -8.74 -4.17 36.58
C LEU A 8 -8.76 -4.67 35.12
N SER A 9 -9.66 -4.10 34.32
CA SER A 9 -9.61 -4.28 32.86
C SER A 9 -8.45 -3.44 32.32
N LEU A 10 -7.32 -4.07 32.00
CA LEU A 10 -6.27 -3.43 31.21
C LEU A 10 -6.82 -3.24 29.79
N GLY A 11 -7.26 -2.02 29.48
CA GLY A 11 -7.54 -1.61 28.11
C GLY A 11 -6.23 -1.65 27.31
N ALA A 12 -6.07 -2.67 26.49
CA ALA A 12 -4.97 -2.73 25.54
C ALA A 12 -5.16 -1.60 24.52
N CYS A 13 -4.44 -0.49 24.71
CA CYS A 13 -4.28 0.51 23.68
C CYS A 13 -3.58 -0.15 22.50
N ARG A 14 -4.32 -0.43 21.43
CA ARG A 14 -3.78 -0.94 20.18
C ARG A 14 -3.00 0.21 19.54
N GLU A 15 -1.69 0.25 19.76
CA GLU A 15 -0.82 1.22 19.09
C GLU A 15 -0.96 1.07 17.59
N LYS A 16 -1.19 2.19 16.90
CA LYS A 16 -1.15 2.21 15.44
C LYS A 16 0.27 1.88 14.99
N PRO A 17 0.45 0.97 14.03
CA PRO A 17 1.78 0.65 13.54
C PRO A 17 2.46 1.91 13.02
N THR A 18 3.62 2.23 13.55
CA THR A 18 4.44 3.37 13.12
C THR A 18 5.19 3.00 11.85
N LEU A 19 5.05 3.84 10.81
CA LEU A 19 5.81 3.68 9.58
C LEU A 19 7.26 4.13 9.79
N THR A 20 8.21 3.44 9.15
CA THR A 20 9.59 3.91 9.05
C THR A 20 9.65 5.17 8.18
N PRO A 21 10.73 5.99 8.24
CA PRO A 21 10.90 7.14 7.35
C PRO A 21 10.80 6.78 5.87
N GLN A 22 11.36 5.64 5.45
CA GLN A 22 11.25 5.13 4.09
C GLN A 22 9.79 4.80 3.72
N GLN A 23 9.05 4.15 4.61
CA GLN A 23 7.64 3.82 4.40
C GLN A 23 6.76 5.09 4.38
N MET A 24 7.10 6.10 5.16
CA MET A 24 6.41 7.40 5.13
C MET A 24 6.60 8.10 3.79
N GLU A 25 7.82 8.10 3.25
CA GLU A 25 8.09 8.61 1.90
C GLU A 25 7.30 7.82 0.86
N GLY A 26 7.30 6.49 0.95
CA GLY A 26 6.51 5.62 0.07
C GLY A 26 5.02 5.92 0.15
N LYS A 27 4.50 6.17 1.35
CA LYS A 27 3.10 6.58 1.54
C LYS A 27 2.79 7.91 0.84
N HIS A 28 3.69 8.89 0.98
CA HIS A 28 3.53 10.17 0.30
C HIS A 28 3.50 10.00 -1.22
N LEU A 29 4.45 9.26 -1.78
CA LEU A 29 4.50 8.95 -3.22
C LEU A 29 3.22 8.24 -3.69
N TYR A 30 2.75 7.27 -2.92
CA TYR A 30 1.49 6.58 -3.20
C TYR A 30 0.30 7.56 -3.25
N GLN A 31 0.18 8.42 -2.26
CA GLN A 31 -0.92 9.39 -2.17
C GLN A 31 -0.95 10.36 -3.36
N VAL A 32 0.20 10.83 -3.79
CA VAL A 32 0.29 11.84 -4.86
C VAL A 32 0.32 11.24 -6.28
N ARG A 33 0.62 9.94 -6.42
CA ARG A 33 0.81 9.32 -7.74
C ARG A 33 -0.12 8.14 -8.05
N CYS A 34 -0.64 7.46 -7.04
CA CYS A 34 -1.37 6.21 -7.20
C CYS A 34 -2.83 6.29 -6.72
N ALA A 35 -3.07 6.93 -5.58
CA ALA A 35 -4.36 6.92 -4.90
C ALA A 35 -5.51 7.47 -5.74
N HIS A 36 -5.28 8.46 -6.60
CA HIS A 36 -6.30 9.03 -7.47
C HIS A 36 -7.03 7.97 -8.31
N CYS A 37 -6.29 6.98 -8.81
CA CYS A 37 -6.87 5.89 -9.57
C CYS A 37 -7.15 4.66 -8.71
N HIS A 38 -6.23 4.29 -7.82
CA HIS A 38 -6.28 3.03 -7.09
C HIS A 38 -7.11 3.05 -5.80
N GLU A 39 -7.45 4.21 -5.27
CA GLU A 39 -8.39 4.34 -4.14
C GLU A 39 -9.67 5.08 -4.53
N GLU A 40 -9.54 6.25 -5.13
CA GLU A 40 -10.64 7.19 -5.31
C GLU A 40 -11.32 7.02 -6.67
N ASN A 41 -10.63 6.41 -7.64
CA ASN A 41 -11.10 6.31 -9.03
C ASN A 41 -11.60 7.66 -9.59
N ASP A 42 -10.84 8.72 -9.35
CA ASP A 42 -11.19 10.09 -9.72
C ASP A 42 -11.49 10.27 -11.21
N LEU A 43 -10.91 9.41 -12.06
CA LEU A 43 -11.16 9.40 -13.49
C LEU A 43 -12.43 8.63 -13.88
N ALA A 44 -13.18 8.09 -12.91
CA ALA A 44 -14.38 7.29 -13.14
C ALA A 44 -14.17 6.18 -14.18
N LEU A 45 -13.04 5.47 -14.10
CA LEU A 45 -12.69 4.39 -15.01
C LEU A 45 -13.70 3.26 -14.88
N LYS A 46 -14.23 2.77 -16.02
CA LYS A 46 -15.19 1.66 -16.05
C LYS A 46 -14.61 0.38 -15.47
N LYS A 47 -13.33 0.10 -15.77
CA LYS A 47 -12.57 -0.95 -15.14
C LYS A 47 -11.87 -0.35 -13.92
N VAL A 48 -12.41 -0.62 -12.74
CA VAL A 48 -11.86 -0.11 -11.48
C VAL A 48 -10.44 -0.65 -11.29
N PRO A 49 -9.45 0.24 -11.04
CA PRO A 49 -8.09 -0.19 -10.73
C PRO A 49 -8.04 -1.06 -9.48
N PRO A 50 -7.11 -2.05 -9.40
CA PRO A 50 -7.02 -2.92 -8.24
C PRO A 50 -6.60 -2.16 -6.98
N ASP A 51 -7.04 -2.65 -5.81
CA ASP A 51 -6.58 -2.16 -4.51
C ASP A 51 -5.12 -2.57 -4.28
N LEU A 52 -4.24 -1.59 -4.09
CA LEU A 52 -2.81 -1.83 -3.91
C LEU A 52 -2.42 -2.14 -2.45
N HIS A 53 -3.31 -1.90 -1.48
CA HIS A 53 -3.02 -2.20 -0.07
C HIS A 53 -2.93 -3.71 0.22
N GLY A 54 -3.50 -4.53 -0.65
CA GLY A 54 -3.43 -5.98 -0.58
C GLY A 54 -2.50 -6.62 -1.60
N VAL A 55 -1.78 -5.83 -2.40
CA VAL A 55 -1.05 -6.35 -3.57
C VAL A 55 -0.02 -7.42 -3.24
N PHE A 56 0.65 -7.32 -2.09
CA PHE A 56 1.62 -8.32 -1.63
C PHE A 56 1.03 -9.36 -0.66
N LYS A 57 -0.24 -9.26 -0.29
CA LYS A 57 -0.93 -10.26 0.54
C LYS A 57 -1.38 -11.46 -0.27
N SER A 58 -1.53 -11.30 -1.56
CA SER A 58 -1.80 -12.38 -2.51
C SER A 58 -0.50 -12.84 -3.16
N PRO A 59 -0.34 -14.15 -3.45
CA PRO A 59 0.83 -14.64 -4.18
C PRO A 59 0.87 -14.20 -5.63
N LYS A 60 -0.26 -13.75 -6.17
CA LYS A 60 -0.39 -13.32 -7.56
C LYS A 60 -1.00 -11.93 -7.68
N LEU A 61 -0.52 -11.19 -8.66
CA LEU A 61 -1.13 -9.94 -9.11
C LEU A 61 -2.43 -10.22 -9.89
N PRO A 62 -3.29 -9.22 -10.10
CA PRO A 62 -4.48 -9.36 -10.93
C PRO A 62 -4.21 -9.88 -12.35
N SER A 63 -3.01 -9.65 -12.88
CA SER A 63 -2.56 -10.18 -14.18
C SER A 63 -2.27 -11.69 -14.18
N GLY A 64 -2.21 -12.33 -13.00
CA GLY A 64 -1.77 -13.71 -12.83
C GLY A 64 -0.26 -13.90 -12.64
N ALA A 65 0.54 -12.83 -12.82
CA ALA A 65 1.96 -12.86 -12.51
C ALA A 65 2.21 -12.94 -11.00
N GLN A 66 3.39 -13.40 -10.59
CA GLN A 66 3.73 -13.45 -9.17
C GLN A 66 3.86 -12.05 -8.58
N ALA A 67 3.34 -11.86 -7.36
CA ALA A 67 3.39 -10.60 -6.65
C ALA A 67 4.78 -10.38 -6.01
N THR A 68 5.77 -10.10 -6.85
CA THR A 68 7.14 -9.78 -6.44
C THR A 68 7.42 -8.29 -6.62
N ASP A 69 8.41 -7.77 -5.89
CA ASP A 69 8.86 -6.39 -6.05
C ASP A 69 9.26 -6.09 -7.50
N ALA A 70 9.98 -7.00 -8.14
CA ALA A 70 10.42 -6.85 -9.52
C ALA A 70 9.23 -6.72 -10.48
N GLU A 71 8.19 -7.52 -10.30
CA GLU A 71 7.02 -7.49 -11.19
C GLU A 71 6.16 -6.25 -10.93
N VAL A 72 5.94 -5.86 -9.68
CA VAL A 72 5.23 -4.61 -9.35
C VAL A 72 5.99 -3.41 -9.90
N LYS A 73 7.31 -3.35 -9.69
CA LYS A 73 8.17 -2.31 -10.27
C LYS A 73 8.05 -2.27 -11.79
N ARG A 74 8.08 -3.41 -12.45
CA ARG A 74 7.95 -3.51 -13.91
C ARG A 74 6.62 -2.90 -14.39
N VAL A 75 5.51 -3.26 -13.75
CA VAL A 75 4.18 -2.74 -14.11
C VAL A 75 4.09 -1.23 -13.89
N VAL A 76 4.60 -0.74 -12.76
CA VAL A 76 4.60 0.71 -12.45
C VAL A 76 5.41 1.49 -13.49
N LEU A 77 6.59 1.01 -13.84
CA LEU A 77 7.45 1.70 -14.81
C LEU A 77 6.90 1.65 -16.23
N ALA A 78 6.41 0.49 -16.66
CA ALA A 78 5.90 0.31 -18.03
C ALA A 78 4.48 0.83 -18.24
N GLY A 79 3.66 0.88 -17.17
CA GLY A 79 2.24 1.11 -17.27
C GLY A 79 1.49 -0.10 -17.85
N LYS A 80 0.16 -0.03 -17.83
CA LYS A 80 -0.71 -1.06 -18.39
C LYS A 80 -2.11 -0.50 -18.67
N GLY A 81 -2.56 -0.59 -19.91
CA GLY A 81 -3.87 -0.06 -20.30
C GLY A 81 -3.98 1.43 -19.98
N MET A 82 -4.96 1.83 -19.16
CA MET A 82 -5.14 3.22 -18.73
C MET A 82 -4.15 3.67 -17.67
N MET A 83 -3.40 2.74 -17.03
CA MET A 83 -2.36 3.08 -16.09
C MET A 83 -1.15 3.66 -16.83
N PRO A 84 -0.75 4.93 -16.54
CA PRO A 84 0.39 5.54 -17.22
C PRO A 84 1.71 4.88 -16.83
N ALA A 85 2.70 5.00 -17.69
CA ALA A 85 4.07 4.61 -17.39
C ALA A 85 4.75 5.63 -16.48
N PHE A 86 5.45 5.17 -15.46
CA PHE A 86 6.19 6.01 -14.52
C PHE A 86 7.71 5.99 -14.76
N THR A 87 8.16 5.43 -15.87
CA THR A 87 9.58 5.48 -16.27
C THR A 87 10.09 6.92 -16.24
N GLY A 88 11.20 7.15 -15.54
CA GLY A 88 11.80 8.48 -15.37
C GLY A 88 11.11 9.40 -14.35
N ARG A 89 10.00 8.96 -13.73
CA ARG A 89 9.27 9.73 -12.71
C ARG A 89 9.63 9.37 -11.27
N PHE A 90 10.25 8.21 -11.10
CA PHE A 90 10.77 7.74 -9.81
C PHE A 90 12.24 7.39 -9.98
N ASP A 91 13.07 7.84 -9.05
CA ASP A 91 14.40 7.29 -8.88
C ASP A 91 14.35 5.94 -8.13
N ASP A 92 15.48 5.25 -8.02
CA ASP A 92 15.52 3.94 -7.36
C ASP A 92 15.17 3.99 -5.88
N ALA A 93 15.54 5.06 -5.18
CA ALA A 93 15.22 5.25 -3.77
C ALA A 93 13.71 5.49 -3.58
N GLN A 94 13.09 6.28 -4.43
CA GLN A 94 11.65 6.52 -4.42
C GLN A 94 10.86 5.24 -4.75
N MET A 95 11.30 4.48 -5.73
CA MET A 95 10.68 3.19 -6.05
C MET A 95 10.79 2.22 -4.89
N SER A 96 11.95 2.14 -4.25
CA SER A 96 12.15 1.30 -3.05
C SER A 96 11.25 1.74 -1.90
N ALA A 97 11.08 3.04 -1.69
CA ALA A 97 10.19 3.59 -0.68
C ALA A 97 8.72 3.24 -0.97
N LEU A 98 8.28 3.37 -2.20
CA LEU A 98 6.92 3.00 -2.62
C LEU A 98 6.66 1.51 -2.36
N LEU A 99 7.55 0.63 -2.75
CA LEU A 99 7.43 -0.80 -2.51
C LEU A 99 7.41 -1.13 -1.01
N ALA A 100 8.29 -0.50 -0.22
CA ALA A 100 8.31 -0.65 1.23
C ALA A 100 6.97 -0.26 1.88
N TYR A 101 6.35 0.80 1.41
CA TYR A 101 5.01 1.19 1.87
C TYR A 101 3.94 0.16 1.47
N LEU A 102 3.94 -0.28 0.22
CA LEU A 102 2.96 -1.26 -0.27
C LEU A 102 3.04 -2.60 0.49
N HIS A 103 4.23 -3.01 0.93
CA HIS A 103 4.41 -4.20 1.77
C HIS A 103 3.76 -4.08 3.14
N THR A 104 3.54 -2.88 3.65
CA THR A 104 2.83 -2.71 4.94
C THR A 104 1.37 -3.14 4.88
N GLY A 105 0.75 -3.04 3.72
CA GLY A 105 -0.68 -3.27 3.54
C GLY A 105 -1.56 -2.25 4.27
N LEU A 106 -0.99 -1.15 4.76
CA LEU A 106 -1.71 -0.10 5.50
C LEU A 106 -2.35 0.93 4.56
N ARG A 107 -3.46 1.52 5.03
CA ARG A 107 -4.15 2.65 4.39
C ARG A 107 -3.76 3.99 5.01
#